data_b5e1594f6dabd4adc67468b1bb1568a6
#
_entry.id   b5e1594f6dabd4adc67468b1bb1568a6
#
_cell.length_a   1.000
_cell.length_b   1.000
_cell.length_c   1.000
_cell.angle_alpha   90.00
_cell.angle_beta   90.00
_cell.angle_gamma   90.00
#
_symmetry.space_group_name_H-M   'P 1'
#
loop_
_entity.id
_entity.type
_entity.pdbx_description
1 polymer ?
#
loop_
_entity_poly.entity_id
_entity_poly.type
_entity_poly.pdbx_seq_one_letter_code
_entity_poly.pdbx_strand_id
1 'polypeptide(L)'
;MPIAIIFIIFINKYKYININTTMAQLIEKFAQGGSPKESKLCSAGADHVKDRDTLIDLLKDAFCEEMNAWYQYLIVAPFLKGNERTEIAESFEEQAKDELEHHAYWLLERINMLGGCIDNIQSPDQWNKIATHKYIVPDEALTVESALIQNIEAERGAIETYLALEKFTRDIDPVSNQEIKKILADEEEHLQVLLEYLEDIKK
;
A
#
# COMPACT_ATOMS: atom_id res chain seq x y z
N MET A 1 11.40 -29.93 18.80
CA MET A 1 10.27 -29.09 19.25
C MET A 1 9.20 -29.15 18.20
N PRO A 2 7.94 -29.41 18.51
CA PRO A 2 6.92 -29.59 17.48
C PRO A 2 6.57 -28.27 16.78
N ILE A 3 6.47 -28.33 15.46
CA ILE A 3 6.11 -27.25 14.52
C ILE A 3 4.83 -26.47 14.92
N ALA A 4 3.93 -27.14 15.64
CA ALA A 4 2.69 -26.52 16.14
C ALA A 4 2.90 -25.34 17.12
N ILE A 5 4.02 -25.26 17.82
CA ILE A 5 4.29 -24.18 18.79
C ILE A 5 4.75 -22.91 18.06
N ILE A 6 5.43 -23.04 16.93
CA ILE A 6 5.87 -21.91 16.11
C ILE A 6 4.66 -21.26 15.44
N PHE A 7 3.67 -22.05 15.00
CA PHE A 7 2.45 -21.55 14.36
C PHE A 7 1.55 -20.76 15.34
N ILE A 8 1.48 -21.19 16.59
CA ILE A 8 0.69 -20.50 17.64
C ILE A 8 1.34 -19.19 18.07
N ILE A 9 2.66 -19.08 18.04
CA ILE A 9 3.39 -17.84 18.35
C ILE A 9 3.21 -16.82 17.21
N PHE A 10 3.13 -17.27 15.95
CA PHE A 10 2.91 -16.43 14.80
C PHE A 10 1.49 -15.82 14.79
N ILE A 11 0.46 -16.62 15.07
CA ILE A 11 -0.95 -16.17 15.11
C ILE A 11 -1.21 -15.17 16.24
N ASN A 12 -0.50 -15.26 17.37
CA ASN A 12 -0.69 -14.34 18.49
C ASN A 12 0.06 -12.99 18.35
N LYS A 13 0.98 -12.87 17.37
CA LYS A 13 1.72 -11.63 17.12
C LYS A 13 0.96 -10.66 16.20
N TYR A 14 0.05 -11.18 15.39
CA TYR A 14 -0.79 -10.42 14.47
C TYR A 14 -2.25 -10.47 14.90
N LYS A 15 -2.56 -9.84 16.04
CA LYS A 15 -3.95 -9.53 16.39
C LYS A 15 -4.53 -8.68 15.28
N TYR A 16 -5.69 -9.11 14.76
CA TYR A 16 -6.55 -8.35 13.86
C TYR A 16 -6.53 -6.87 14.24
N ILE A 17 -5.88 -6.05 13.44
CA ILE A 17 -5.98 -4.60 13.57
C ILE A 17 -7.44 -4.29 13.20
N ASN A 18 -8.16 -3.73 14.12
CA ASN A 18 -9.54 -3.33 13.89
C ASN A 18 -9.53 -2.20 12.86
N ILE A 19 -10.09 -2.42 11.68
CA ILE A 19 -10.16 -1.45 10.56
C ILE A 19 -10.64 -0.07 11.04
N ASN A 20 -11.57 -0.06 12.00
CA ASN A 20 -12.03 1.20 12.61
C ASN A 20 -10.94 1.89 13.44
N THR A 21 -9.98 1.15 13.98
CA THR A 21 -8.85 1.71 14.74
C THR A 21 -7.82 2.31 13.77
N THR A 22 -7.52 1.64 12.67
CA THR A 22 -6.60 2.13 11.63
C THR A 22 -7.10 3.43 11.01
N MET A 23 -8.40 3.49 10.68
CA MET A 23 -9.04 4.70 10.15
C MET A 23 -9.00 5.87 11.16
N ALA A 24 -9.31 5.60 12.43
CA ALA A 24 -9.24 6.63 13.47
C ALA A 24 -7.80 7.12 13.67
N GLN A 25 -6.82 6.24 13.62
CA GLN A 25 -5.40 6.58 13.74
C GLN A 25 -4.89 7.39 12.54
N LEU A 26 -5.33 7.05 11.30
CA LEU A 26 -5.03 7.83 10.11
C LEU A 26 -5.61 9.24 10.20
N ILE A 27 -6.89 9.35 10.52
CA ILE A 27 -7.56 10.65 10.67
C ILE A 27 -6.92 11.46 11.81
N GLU A 28 -6.60 10.86 12.96
CA GLU A 28 -5.89 11.53 14.06
C GLU A 28 -4.47 11.98 13.67
N LYS A 29 -3.71 11.12 12.96
CA LYS A 29 -2.37 11.44 12.47
C LYS A 29 -2.37 12.70 11.61
N PHE A 30 -3.33 12.83 10.70
CA PHE A 30 -3.44 13.97 9.80
C PHE A 30 -4.16 15.19 10.45
N ALA A 31 -5.09 14.98 11.37
CA ALA A 31 -5.72 16.06 12.12
C ALA A 31 -4.77 16.74 13.14
N GLN A 32 -3.74 16.04 13.64
CA GLN A 32 -2.73 16.60 14.56
C GLN A 32 -1.55 17.27 13.83
N GLY A 33 -1.43 17.07 12.53
CA GLY A 33 -0.37 17.60 11.67
C GLY A 33 -0.56 19.04 11.25
N GLY A 34 -0.46 19.96 12.17
CA GLY A 34 -0.11 21.36 11.90
C GLY A 34 -1.13 22.18 11.09
N SER A 35 -1.27 23.43 11.49
CA SER A 35 -1.93 24.51 10.75
C SER A 35 -1.60 24.43 9.25
N PRO A 36 -2.60 24.55 8.36
CA PRO A 36 -2.36 24.57 6.93
C PRO A 36 -1.36 25.69 6.62
N LYS A 37 -0.16 25.34 6.16
CA LYS A 37 0.62 26.28 5.39
C LYS A 37 -0.26 26.63 4.20
N GLU A 38 -0.53 27.92 3.99
CA GLU A 38 -1.16 28.40 2.77
C GLU A 38 -0.41 27.79 1.59
N SER A 39 -0.85 26.60 1.15
CA SER A 39 -0.41 26.05 -0.11
C SER A 39 -0.89 27.05 -1.16
N LYS A 40 0.02 27.53 -1.99
CA LYS A 40 -0.39 28.24 -3.21
C LYS A 40 -1.22 27.23 -3.98
N LEU A 41 -2.54 27.31 -3.84
CA LEU A 41 -3.48 26.50 -4.58
C LEU A 41 -3.16 26.68 -6.06
N CYS A 42 -2.63 25.64 -6.67
CA CYS A 42 -2.76 25.47 -8.10
C CYS A 42 -4.28 25.38 -8.35
N SER A 43 -4.79 26.13 -9.33
CA SER A 43 -6.21 26.12 -9.68
C SER A 43 -6.66 24.68 -9.93
N ALA A 44 -7.43 24.13 -9.01
CA ALA A 44 -7.85 22.74 -9.07
C ALA A 44 -9.23 22.64 -9.72
N GLY A 45 -9.37 21.72 -10.69
CA GLY A 45 -10.67 21.39 -11.27
C GLY A 45 -11.63 20.70 -10.28
N ALA A 46 -11.19 20.45 -9.06
CA ALA A 46 -11.88 19.70 -8.02
C ALA A 46 -12.28 20.56 -6.79
N ASP A 47 -12.59 21.83 -6.98
CA ASP A 47 -12.97 22.76 -5.90
C ASP A 47 -14.25 22.36 -5.14
N HIS A 48 -15.05 21.47 -5.72
CA HIS A 48 -16.27 20.92 -5.12
C HIS A 48 -16.00 19.84 -4.07
N VAL A 49 -14.78 19.30 -4.00
CA VAL A 49 -14.44 18.21 -3.08
C VAL A 49 -14.33 18.76 -1.67
N LYS A 50 -15.11 18.17 -0.76
CA LYS A 50 -15.05 18.48 0.67
C LYS A 50 -13.83 17.81 1.31
N ASP A 51 -13.34 18.37 2.40
CA ASP A 51 -12.19 17.84 3.16
C ASP A 51 -10.98 17.52 2.26
N ARG A 52 -10.78 18.36 1.24
CA ARG A 52 -9.79 18.16 0.18
C ARG A 52 -8.36 18.01 0.70
N ASP A 53 -7.97 18.79 1.69
CA ASP A 53 -6.61 18.75 2.25
C ASP A 53 -6.36 17.40 2.95
N THR A 54 -7.35 16.90 3.70
CA THR A 54 -7.28 15.56 4.30
C THR A 54 -7.22 14.48 3.23
N LEU A 55 -8.00 14.59 2.16
CA LEU A 55 -7.93 13.65 1.05
C LEU A 55 -6.55 13.63 0.39
N ILE A 56 -5.96 14.80 0.14
CA ILE A 56 -4.60 14.91 -0.43
C ILE A 56 -3.59 14.18 0.46
N ASP A 57 -3.65 14.37 1.78
CA ASP A 57 -2.72 13.73 2.70
C ASP A 57 -2.90 12.20 2.72
N LEU A 58 -4.14 11.72 2.68
CA LEU A 58 -4.45 10.28 2.58
C LEU A 58 -3.98 9.67 1.25
N LEU A 59 -4.15 10.38 0.14
CA LEU A 59 -3.63 9.93 -1.17
C LEU A 59 -2.10 9.93 -1.22
N LYS A 60 -1.44 10.86 -0.52
CA LYS A 60 0.02 10.83 -0.38
C LYS A 60 0.52 9.66 0.47
N ASP A 61 -0.23 9.28 1.50
CA ASP A 61 0.06 8.10 2.32
C ASP A 61 -0.02 6.84 1.45
N ALA A 62 -1.12 6.66 0.71
CA ALA A 62 -1.29 5.58 -0.25
C ALA A 62 -0.18 5.56 -1.31
N PHE A 63 0.10 6.70 -1.97
CA PHE A 63 1.20 6.79 -2.93
C PHE A 63 2.54 6.32 -2.35
N CYS A 64 2.81 6.65 -1.10
CA CYS A 64 4.06 6.21 -0.46
C CYS A 64 4.05 4.70 -0.17
N GLU A 65 2.89 4.10 0.07
CA GLU A 65 2.75 2.64 0.21
C GLU A 65 2.98 1.95 -1.13
N GLU A 66 2.38 2.43 -2.24
CA GLU A 66 2.63 1.89 -3.58
C GLU A 66 4.11 1.96 -3.98
N MET A 67 4.76 3.08 -3.70
CA MET A 67 6.19 3.20 -3.98
C MET A 67 7.05 2.25 -3.14
N ASN A 68 6.63 1.93 -1.92
CA ASN A 68 7.30 0.92 -1.10
C ASN A 68 7.04 -0.50 -1.64
N ALA A 69 5.82 -0.81 -2.07
CA ALA A 69 5.44 -2.10 -2.67
C ALA A 69 6.19 -2.31 -4.01
N TRP A 70 6.12 -1.34 -4.92
CA TRP A 70 6.91 -1.36 -6.14
C TRP A 70 8.38 -1.65 -5.91
N TYR A 71 8.99 -0.91 -4.98
CA TYR A 71 10.41 -1.07 -4.69
C TYR A 71 10.72 -2.44 -4.10
N GLN A 72 9.86 -2.96 -3.25
CA GLN A 72 10.02 -4.29 -2.64
C GLN A 72 9.98 -5.39 -3.69
N TYR A 73 8.99 -5.40 -4.57
CA TYR A 73 8.89 -6.36 -5.68
C TYR A 73 10.11 -6.28 -6.60
N LEU A 74 10.48 -5.06 -7.03
CA LEU A 74 11.59 -4.81 -7.94
C LEU A 74 12.92 -5.37 -7.43
N ILE A 75 13.22 -5.20 -6.14
CA ILE A 75 14.51 -5.64 -5.59
C ILE A 75 14.52 -7.12 -5.18
N VAL A 76 13.37 -7.70 -4.87
CA VAL A 76 13.29 -9.10 -4.43
C VAL A 76 13.27 -10.07 -5.59
N ALA A 77 12.53 -9.79 -6.65
CA ALA A 77 12.33 -10.68 -7.79
C ALA A 77 13.65 -11.29 -8.36
N PRO A 78 14.68 -10.51 -8.69
CA PRO A 78 15.90 -11.05 -9.28
C PRO A 78 16.76 -11.89 -8.31
N PHE A 79 16.51 -11.81 -7.00
CA PHE A 79 17.30 -12.47 -5.97
C PHE A 79 16.60 -13.68 -5.33
N LEU A 80 15.38 -14.01 -5.77
CA LEU A 80 14.64 -15.17 -5.27
C LEU A 80 15.42 -16.49 -5.41
N LYS A 81 15.30 -17.33 -4.39
CA LYS A 81 15.92 -18.66 -4.33
C LYS A 81 14.86 -19.73 -4.09
N GLY A 82 14.96 -20.81 -4.84
CA GLY A 82 14.06 -21.96 -4.74
C GLY A 82 13.69 -22.50 -6.12
N ASN A 83 12.83 -23.52 -6.12
CA ASN A 83 12.47 -24.21 -7.35
C ASN A 83 11.58 -23.38 -8.26
N GLU A 84 10.54 -22.77 -7.72
CA GLU A 84 9.52 -22.00 -8.45
C GLU A 84 9.92 -20.54 -8.67
N ARG A 85 11.18 -20.18 -8.38
CA ARG A 85 11.67 -18.79 -8.38
C ARG A 85 11.39 -18.00 -9.66
N THR A 86 11.41 -18.66 -10.82
CA THR A 86 11.27 -17.97 -12.12
C THR A 86 9.85 -17.49 -12.30
N GLU A 87 8.87 -18.34 -12.07
CA GLU A 87 7.46 -18.02 -12.22
C GLU A 87 7.04 -16.95 -11.20
N ILE A 88 7.50 -17.08 -9.96
CA ILE A 88 7.18 -16.12 -8.91
C ILE A 88 7.89 -14.77 -9.12
N ALA A 89 9.12 -14.78 -9.67
CA ALA A 89 9.80 -13.55 -10.04
C ALA A 89 9.06 -12.82 -11.16
N GLU A 90 8.58 -13.53 -12.18
CA GLU A 90 7.76 -12.96 -13.25
C GLU A 90 6.47 -12.33 -12.71
N SER A 91 5.79 -13.00 -11.77
CA SER A 91 4.61 -12.46 -11.09
C SER A 91 4.94 -11.19 -10.28
N PHE A 92 6.06 -11.18 -9.56
CA PHE A 92 6.50 -9.99 -8.81
C PHE A 92 6.84 -8.80 -9.74
N GLU A 93 7.43 -9.08 -10.90
CA GLU A 93 7.71 -8.05 -11.90
C GLU A 93 6.42 -7.48 -12.53
N GLU A 94 5.38 -8.28 -12.69
CA GLU A 94 4.06 -7.84 -13.15
C GLU A 94 3.39 -6.97 -12.09
N GLN A 95 3.33 -7.42 -10.85
CA GLN A 95 2.76 -6.63 -9.75
C GLN A 95 3.53 -5.31 -9.56
N ALA A 96 4.87 -5.32 -9.61
CA ALA A 96 5.66 -4.09 -9.58
C ALA A 96 5.26 -3.07 -10.65
N LYS A 97 4.85 -3.52 -11.84
CA LYS A 97 4.35 -2.60 -12.87
C LYS A 97 3.01 -1.99 -12.50
N ASP A 98 2.11 -2.78 -11.96
CA ASP A 98 0.79 -2.30 -11.56
C ASP A 98 0.91 -1.25 -10.47
N GLU A 99 1.77 -1.47 -9.45
CA GLU A 99 2.03 -0.49 -8.39
C GLU A 99 2.56 0.84 -8.93
N LEU A 100 3.49 0.80 -9.89
CA LEU A 100 4.12 2.01 -10.42
C LEU A 100 3.29 2.69 -11.51
N GLU A 101 2.89 1.93 -12.54
CA GLU A 101 2.34 2.48 -13.78
C GLU A 101 0.84 2.78 -13.66
N HIS A 102 0.12 2.08 -12.78
CA HIS A 102 -1.30 2.26 -12.57
C HIS A 102 -1.59 2.95 -11.23
N HIS A 103 -1.27 2.35 -10.10
CA HIS A 103 -1.66 2.84 -8.78
C HIS A 103 -0.96 4.14 -8.42
N ALA A 104 0.39 4.14 -8.32
CA ALA A 104 1.15 5.32 -7.92
C ALA A 104 0.94 6.49 -8.90
N TYR A 105 0.92 6.21 -10.22
CA TYR A 105 0.74 7.26 -11.22
C TYR A 105 -0.63 7.92 -11.11
N TRP A 106 -1.70 7.15 -10.97
CA TRP A 106 -3.04 7.70 -10.78
C TRP A 106 -3.15 8.54 -9.49
N LEU A 107 -2.57 8.06 -8.39
CA LEU A 107 -2.57 8.81 -7.13
C LEU A 107 -1.90 10.18 -7.28
N LEU A 108 -0.76 10.24 -7.99
CA LEU A 108 -0.08 11.52 -8.28
C LEU A 108 -0.94 12.44 -9.14
N GLU A 109 -1.59 11.93 -10.18
CA GLU A 109 -2.50 12.72 -11.01
C GLU A 109 -3.66 13.27 -10.17
N ARG A 110 -4.23 12.44 -9.29
CA ARG A 110 -5.34 12.87 -8.44
C ARG A 110 -4.92 13.90 -7.41
N ILE A 111 -3.77 13.72 -6.77
CA ILE A 111 -3.18 14.73 -5.87
C ILE A 111 -3.04 16.08 -6.59
N ASN A 112 -2.51 16.06 -7.81
CA ASN A 112 -2.36 17.27 -8.62
C ASN A 112 -3.73 17.90 -8.97
N MET A 113 -4.73 17.11 -9.39
CA MET A 113 -6.08 17.58 -9.70
C MET A 113 -6.77 18.22 -8.49
N LEU A 114 -6.45 17.74 -7.28
CA LEU A 114 -6.93 18.29 -6.02
C LEU A 114 -6.15 19.54 -5.58
N GLY A 115 -5.10 19.96 -6.31
CA GLY A 115 -4.26 21.11 -5.97
C GLY A 115 -3.19 20.78 -4.93
N GLY A 116 -2.89 19.53 -4.70
CA GLY A 116 -1.80 19.09 -3.83
C GLY A 116 -0.42 19.28 -4.46
N CYS A 117 0.63 19.11 -3.68
CA CYS A 117 2.02 19.18 -4.10
C CYS A 117 2.79 17.93 -3.66
N ILE A 118 3.96 17.72 -4.24
CA ILE A 118 4.79 16.52 -4.02
C ILE A 118 5.99 16.76 -3.10
N ASP A 119 6.04 17.89 -2.42
CA ASP A 119 7.21 18.38 -1.67
C ASP A 119 7.72 17.45 -0.57
N ASN A 120 6.92 16.52 -0.11
CA ASN A 120 7.25 15.58 0.95
C ASN A 120 7.16 14.09 0.54
N ILE A 121 6.99 13.79 -0.75
CA ILE A 121 6.85 12.42 -1.28
C ILE A 121 7.83 12.08 -2.43
N GLN A 122 8.95 12.81 -2.54
CA GLN A 122 9.86 12.75 -3.69
C GLN A 122 10.97 11.71 -3.57
N SER A 123 11.11 11.04 -2.44
CA SER A 123 12.23 10.12 -2.21
C SER A 123 11.86 8.95 -1.30
N PRO A 124 12.59 7.82 -1.40
CA PRO A 124 12.36 6.64 -0.56
C PRO A 124 12.37 6.92 0.95
N ASP A 125 13.26 7.82 1.40
CA ASP A 125 13.28 8.23 2.80
C ASP A 125 12.00 8.95 3.25
N GLN A 126 11.36 9.67 2.34
CA GLN A 126 10.11 10.36 2.57
C GLN A 126 8.94 9.37 2.53
N TRP A 127 8.92 8.44 1.56
CA TRP A 127 7.87 7.42 1.46
C TRP A 127 7.75 6.63 2.76
N ASN A 128 8.87 6.09 3.24
CA ASN A 128 8.86 5.31 4.48
C ASN A 128 8.54 6.11 5.76
N LYS A 129 8.61 7.45 5.71
CA LYS A 129 8.15 8.31 6.81
C LYS A 129 6.65 8.54 6.79
N ILE A 130 6.08 8.70 5.59
CA ILE A 130 4.67 9.06 5.39
C ILE A 130 3.80 7.81 5.41
N ALA A 131 4.13 6.80 4.62
CA ALA A 131 3.37 5.55 4.53
C ALA A 131 2.95 5.03 5.90
N THR A 132 1.71 4.64 6.06
CA THR A 132 1.19 4.02 7.28
C THR A 132 1.78 2.64 7.44
N HIS A 133 1.73 1.82 6.39
CA HIS A 133 2.42 0.54 6.31
C HIS A 133 3.84 0.76 5.78
N LYS A 134 4.81 0.35 6.59
CA LYS A 134 6.22 0.64 6.31
C LYS A 134 6.81 -0.41 5.37
N TYR A 135 7.78 0.03 4.58
CA TYR A 135 8.62 -0.88 3.81
C TYR A 135 9.14 -2.02 4.68
N ILE A 136 8.94 -3.24 4.23
CA ILE A 136 9.41 -4.46 4.91
C ILE A 136 10.76 -4.83 4.31
N VAL A 137 11.82 -4.76 5.13
CA VAL A 137 13.16 -5.17 4.68
C VAL A 137 13.12 -6.67 4.36
N PRO A 138 13.52 -7.08 3.14
CA PRO A 138 13.54 -8.50 2.76
C PRO A 138 14.40 -9.35 3.67
N ASP A 139 13.96 -10.61 3.91
CA ASP A 139 14.77 -11.60 4.60
C ASP A 139 16.07 -11.87 3.84
N GLU A 140 17.20 -11.98 4.53
CA GLU A 140 18.50 -12.27 3.90
C GLU A 140 18.52 -13.59 3.13
N ALA A 141 17.69 -14.55 3.50
CA ALA A 141 17.58 -15.82 2.82
C ALA A 141 16.97 -15.70 1.42
N LEU A 142 16.07 -14.75 1.20
CA LEU A 142 15.34 -14.50 -0.06
C LEU A 142 14.80 -15.81 -0.68
N THR A 143 14.29 -16.70 0.17
CA THR A 143 13.58 -17.88 -0.31
C THR A 143 12.23 -17.47 -0.87
N VAL A 144 11.71 -18.23 -1.83
CA VAL A 144 10.36 -18.03 -2.37
C VAL A 144 9.32 -17.94 -1.23
N GLU A 145 9.37 -18.83 -0.26
CA GLU A 145 8.43 -18.84 0.86
C GLU A 145 8.53 -17.55 1.70
N SER A 146 9.74 -17.12 2.06
CA SER A 146 9.92 -15.90 2.87
C SER A 146 9.47 -14.65 2.12
N ALA A 147 9.74 -14.59 0.82
CA ALA A 147 9.35 -13.47 -0.02
C ALA A 147 7.82 -13.41 -0.20
N LEU A 148 7.15 -14.54 -0.44
CA LEU A 148 5.69 -14.59 -0.52
C LEU A 148 5.03 -14.14 0.79
N ILE A 149 5.52 -14.64 1.94
CA ILE A 149 4.97 -14.24 3.24
C ILE A 149 5.09 -12.72 3.47
N GLN A 150 6.23 -12.13 3.12
CA GLN A 150 6.45 -10.69 3.28
C GLN A 150 5.54 -9.87 2.38
N ASN A 151 5.39 -10.25 1.12
CA ASN A 151 4.52 -9.51 0.19
C ASN A 151 3.04 -9.71 0.53
N ILE A 152 2.61 -10.88 0.98
CA ILE A 152 1.25 -11.11 1.51
C ILE A 152 0.92 -10.13 2.66
N GLU A 153 1.86 -9.84 3.55
CA GLU A 153 1.63 -8.85 4.62
C GLU A 153 1.59 -7.41 4.07
N ALA A 154 2.37 -7.10 3.04
CA ALA A 154 2.31 -5.81 2.36
C ALA A 154 0.95 -5.59 1.68
N GLU A 155 0.46 -6.58 0.89
CA GLU A 155 -0.85 -6.50 0.24
C GLU A 155 -2.01 -6.35 1.23
N ARG A 156 -1.96 -7.04 2.36
CA ARG A 156 -2.95 -6.85 3.43
C ARG A 156 -2.95 -5.43 3.96
N GLY A 157 -1.78 -4.83 4.09
CA GLY A 157 -1.65 -3.43 4.48
C GLY A 157 -2.27 -2.49 3.44
N ALA A 158 -1.98 -2.70 2.16
CA ALA A 158 -2.56 -1.94 1.05
C ALA A 158 -4.09 -2.04 1.05
N ILE A 159 -4.65 -3.25 1.15
CA ILE A 159 -6.10 -3.47 1.25
C ILE A 159 -6.70 -2.69 2.44
N GLU A 160 -6.07 -2.69 3.62
CA GLU A 160 -6.54 -1.90 4.77
C GLU A 160 -6.56 -0.40 4.45
N THR A 161 -5.55 0.12 3.79
CA THR A 161 -5.45 1.52 3.37
C THR A 161 -6.54 1.87 2.37
N TYR A 162 -6.74 1.04 1.35
CA TYR A 162 -7.77 1.31 0.32
C TYR A 162 -9.19 1.14 0.82
N LEU A 163 -9.46 0.23 1.75
CA LEU A 163 -10.75 0.15 2.44
C LEU A 163 -11.04 1.42 3.26
N ALA A 164 -10.01 1.97 3.91
CA ALA A 164 -10.14 3.22 4.65
C ALA A 164 -10.39 4.41 3.71
N LEU A 165 -9.66 4.51 2.60
CA LEU A 165 -9.83 5.53 1.56
C LEU A 165 -11.20 5.43 0.90
N GLU A 166 -11.68 4.23 0.56
CA GLU A 166 -13.01 4.02 -0.02
C GLU A 166 -14.10 4.57 0.90
N LYS A 167 -14.02 4.24 2.17
CA LYS A 167 -14.97 4.72 3.17
C LYS A 167 -14.93 6.23 3.33
N PHE A 168 -13.74 6.84 3.32
CA PHE A 168 -13.57 8.28 3.44
C PHE A 168 -14.13 9.01 2.21
N THR A 169 -13.85 8.52 1.01
CA THR A 169 -14.18 9.21 -0.25
C THR A 169 -15.61 9.01 -0.71
N ARG A 170 -16.32 8.03 -0.19
CA ARG A 170 -17.65 7.59 -0.64
C ARG A 170 -18.65 8.72 -0.80
N ASP A 171 -18.71 9.66 0.14
CA ASP A 171 -19.67 10.74 0.18
C ASP A 171 -19.08 12.10 -0.16
N ILE A 172 -17.76 12.19 -0.37
CA ILE A 172 -17.07 13.45 -0.56
C ILE A 172 -16.45 13.62 -1.95
N ASP A 173 -16.02 12.53 -2.57
CA ASP A 173 -15.38 12.58 -3.89
C ASP A 173 -15.64 11.29 -4.69
N PRO A 174 -16.67 11.27 -5.53
CA PRO A 174 -17.02 10.11 -6.33
C PRO A 174 -15.95 9.72 -7.36
N VAL A 175 -15.11 10.66 -7.80
CA VAL A 175 -14.03 10.38 -8.76
C VAL A 175 -12.94 9.61 -8.07
N SER A 176 -12.43 10.10 -6.93
CA SER A 176 -11.45 9.36 -6.15
C SER A 176 -12.01 8.01 -5.67
N ASN A 177 -13.25 7.97 -5.20
CA ASN A 177 -13.88 6.73 -4.75
C ASN A 177 -13.94 5.64 -5.83
N GLN A 178 -14.19 6.02 -7.09
CA GLN A 178 -14.23 5.07 -8.19
C GLN A 178 -12.86 4.45 -8.47
N GLU A 179 -11.82 5.24 -8.51
CA GLU A 179 -10.47 4.73 -8.79
C GLU A 179 -9.91 3.95 -7.59
N ILE A 180 -10.13 4.42 -6.38
CA ILE A 180 -9.77 3.70 -5.15
C ILE A 180 -10.37 2.28 -5.14
N LYS A 181 -11.61 2.11 -5.62
CA LYS A 181 -12.23 0.78 -5.73
C LYS A 181 -11.58 -0.10 -6.79
N LYS A 182 -11.01 0.46 -7.85
CA LYS A 182 -10.28 -0.32 -8.84
C LYS A 182 -8.97 -0.81 -8.25
N ILE A 183 -8.21 0.10 -7.65
CA ILE A 183 -6.95 -0.28 -6.99
C ILE A 183 -7.23 -1.33 -5.90
N LEU A 184 -8.24 -1.13 -5.06
CA LEU A 184 -8.62 -2.13 -4.05
C LEU A 184 -8.91 -3.52 -4.66
N ALA A 185 -9.54 -3.58 -5.84
CA ALA A 185 -9.78 -4.85 -6.51
C ALA A 185 -8.49 -5.48 -7.04
N ASP A 186 -7.55 -4.67 -7.53
CA ASP A 186 -6.24 -5.11 -7.98
C ASP A 186 -5.41 -5.64 -6.79
N GLU A 187 -5.43 -4.97 -5.62
CA GLU A 187 -4.76 -5.43 -4.39
C GLU A 187 -5.34 -6.76 -3.87
N GLU A 188 -6.67 -6.95 -3.98
CA GLU A 188 -7.29 -8.24 -3.63
C GLU A 188 -6.83 -9.35 -4.59
N GLU A 189 -6.64 -9.06 -5.89
CA GLU A 189 -6.11 -9.99 -6.87
C GLU A 189 -4.63 -10.28 -6.62
N HIS A 190 -3.79 -9.28 -6.36
CA HIS A 190 -2.39 -9.44 -5.97
C HIS A 190 -2.26 -10.37 -4.76
N LEU A 191 -3.00 -10.08 -3.70
CA LEU A 191 -3.01 -10.94 -2.51
C LEU A 191 -3.43 -12.37 -2.82
N GLN A 192 -4.48 -12.57 -3.64
CA GLN A 192 -4.96 -13.89 -3.99
C GLN A 192 -3.90 -14.72 -4.73
N VAL A 193 -3.21 -14.12 -5.70
CA VAL A 193 -2.12 -14.74 -6.46
C VAL A 193 -0.98 -15.19 -5.53
N LEU A 194 -0.57 -14.33 -4.60
CA LEU A 194 0.49 -14.65 -3.65
C LEU A 194 0.10 -15.78 -2.69
N LEU A 195 -1.16 -15.82 -2.27
CA LEU A 195 -1.68 -16.89 -1.40
C LEU A 195 -1.73 -18.23 -2.14
N GLU A 196 -2.09 -18.26 -3.42
CA GLU A 196 -2.10 -19.44 -4.25
C GLU A 196 -0.68 -20.01 -4.43
N TYR A 197 0.30 -19.17 -4.76
CA TYR A 197 1.71 -19.58 -4.81
C TYR A 197 2.19 -20.13 -3.46
N LEU A 198 1.85 -19.48 -2.35
CA LEU A 198 2.26 -19.95 -1.03
C LEU A 198 1.62 -21.30 -0.66
N GLU A 199 0.41 -21.57 -1.15
CA GLU A 199 -0.25 -22.88 -0.97
C GLU A 199 0.42 -23.95 -1.82
N ASP A 200 0.79 -23.64 -3.07
CA ASP A 200 1.38 -24.60 -4.01
C ASP A 200 2.77 -25.04 -3.59
N ILE A 201 3.63 -24.17 -3.08
CA ILE A 201 4.96 -24.55 -2.59
C ILE A 201 4.93 -25.40 -1.31
N LYS A 202 3.78 -25.51 -0.63
CA LYS A 202 3.60 -26.34 0.57
C LYS A 202 3.10 -27.76 0.28
N LYS A 203 2.78 -28.07 -0.98
CA LYS A 203 2.34 -29.41 -1.43
C LYS A 203 3.51 -30.31 -1.74
#